data_f434e6f3668874a143b0431d3fd1bb17
#
_entry.id   f434e6f3668874a143b0431d3fd1bb17
#
_cell.length_a   1.000
_cell.length_b   1.000
_cell.length_c   1.000
_cell.angle_alpha   90.00
_cell.angle_beta   90.00
_cell.angle_gamma   90.00
#
_symmetry.space_group_name_H-M   'P 1'
#
loop_
_entity.id
_entity.type
_entity.pdbx_description
1 polymer ?
#
loop_
_entity_poly.entity_id
_entity_poly.type
_entity_poly.pdbx_seq_one_letter_code
_entity_poly.pdbx_strand_id
1 'polypeptide(L)'
;MAKSIALEKAIKFALRIVKLYKYLTEEKKEFVLSKQMLMSGTYVAKHVKAATVGENRSKFSSEMFKGMQFASDTELWLFLLHEGEWLDQKQYDSINEDCVEMIRLTASIAKTTSDE
;
A
#
# COMPACT_ATOMS: atom_id res chain seq x y z
N MET A 1 -17.57 -13.84 -12.01
CA MET A 1 -17.38 -12.68 -11.11
C MET A 1 -16.29 -11.77 -11.66
N ALA A 2 -16.56 -10.49 -11.72
CA ALA A 2 -15.59 -9.55 -12.24
C ALA A 2 -14.39 -9.47 -11.29
N LYS A 3 -13.20 -9.47 -11.85
CA LYS A 3 -11.98 -9.29 -11.07
C LYS A 3 -11.83 -7.84 -10.67
N SER A 4 -11.39 -7.62 -9.46
CA SER A 4 -11.06 -6.28 -8.98
C SER A 4 -9.63 -5.96 -9.40
N ILE A 5 -9.47 -5.00 -10.31
CA ILE A 5 -8.14 -4.54 -10.72
C ILE A 5 -7.42 -3.91 -9.53
N ALA A 6 -8.15 -3.16 -8.71
CA ALA A 6 -7.57 -2.53 -7.52
C ALA A 6 -7.03 -3.59 -6.55
N LEU A 7 -7.77 -4.67 -6.33
CA LEU A 7 -7.33 -5.74 -5.44
C LEU A 7 -6.10 -6.46 -6.00
N GLU A 8 -6.10 -6.76 -7.30
CA GLU A 8 -4.94 -7.39 -7.93
C GLU A 8 -3.67 -6.53 -7.75
N LYS A 9 -3.80 -5.23 -7.98
CA LYS A 9 -2.66 -4.31 -7.82
C LYS A 9 -2.24 -4.17 -6.35
N ALA A 10 -3.20 -4.14 -5.44
CA ALA A 10 -2.91 -4.07 -4.01
C ALA A 10 -2.17 -5.31 -3.52
N ILE A 11 -2.55 -6.48 -3.99
CA ILE A 11 -1.86 -7.74 -3.64
C ILE A 11 -0.45 -7.74 -4.20
N LYS A 12 -0.26 -7.33 -5.45
CA LYS A 12 1.09 -7.24 -6.04
C LYS A 12 1.97 -6.29 -5.26
N PHE A 13 1.42 -5.14 -4.89
CA PHE A 13 2.13 -4.15 -4.08
C PHE A 13 2.50 -4.74 -2.72
N ALA A 14 1.55 -5.38 -2.05
CA ALA A 14 1.79 -6.01 -0.74
C ALA A 14 2.89 -7.07 -0.82
N LEU A 15 2.91 -7.87 -1.88
CA LEU A 15 3.97 -8.87 -2.08
C LEU A 15 5.34 -8.21 -2.25
N ARG A 16 5.42 -7.11 -2.98
CA ARG A 16 6.68 -6.37 -3.11
C ARG A 16 7.12 -5.82 -1.76
N ILE A 17 6.18 -5.34 -0.95
CA ILE A 17 6.48 -4.84 0.40
C ILE A 17 7.00 -5.99 1.28
N VAL A 18 6.40 -7.17 1.22
CA VAL A 18 6.88 -8.34 1.96
C VAL A 18 8.32 -8.69 1.55
N LYS A 19 8.62 -8.69 0.26
CA LYS A 19 9.97 -8.97 -0.23
C LYS A 19 10.96 -7.91 0.24
N LEU A 20 10.55 -6.65 0.20
CA LEU A 20 11.40 -5.56 0.68
C LEU A 20 11.65 -5.67 2.17
N TYR A 21 10.64 -6.06 2.95
CA TYR A 21 10.78 -6.30 4.37
C TYR A 21 11.85 -7.38 4.65
N LYS A 22 11.79 -8.49 3.91
CA LYS A 22 12.79 -9.56 4.05
C LYS A 22 14.20 -9.05 3.78
N TYR A 23 14.37 -8.28 2.71
CA TYR A 23 15.66 -7.68 2.37
C TYR A 23 16.14 -6.74 3.49
N LEU A 24 15.27 -5.85 3.96
CA LEU A 24 15.63 -4.87 4.99
C LEU A 24 16.02 -5.52 6.31
N THR A 25 15.33 -6.59 6.70
CA THR A 25 15.64 -7.28 7.96
C THR A 25 16.84 -8.22 7.83
N GLU A 26 16.93 -8.96 6.74
CA GLU A 26 17.98 -9.97 6.56
C GLU A 26 19.32 -9.36 6.13
N GLU A 27 19.28 -8.41 5.18
CA GLU A 27 20.51 -7.83 4.64
C GLU A 27 20.91 -6.53 5.34
N LYS A 28 19.94 -5.67 5.61
CA LYS A 28 20.21 -4.35 6.18
C LYS A 28 20.06 -4.28 7.69
N LYS A 29 19.52 -5.32 8.32
CA LYS A 29 19.31 -5.37 9.77
C LYS A 29 18.49 -4.20 10.30
N GLU A 30 17.55 -3.71 9.49
CA GLU A 30 16.64 -2.66 9.89
C GLU A 30 15.33 -3.31 10.32
N PHE A 31 14.90 -3.10 11.58
CA PHE A 31 13.79 -3.85 12.18
C PHE A 31 12.63 -2.96 12.64
N VAL A 32 12.79 -1.65 12.59
CA VAL A 32 11.79 -0.71 13.14
C VAL A 32 10.94 -0.11 12.04
N LEU A 33 11.56 0.62 11.12
CA LEU A 33 10.84 1.24 10.00
C LEU A 33 10.28 0.19 9.05
N SER A 34 11.04 -0.87 8.83
CA SER A 34 10.61 -1.98 7.96
C SER A 34 9.34 -2.62 8.48
N LYS A 35 9.19 -2.75 9.79
CA LYS A 35 7.98 -3.32 10.38
C LYS A 35 6.76 -2.42 10.15
N GLN A 36 6.93 -1.11 10.32
CA GLN A 36 5.85 -0.15 10.05
C GLN A 36 5.46 -0.20 8.58
N MET A 37 6.45 -0.24 7.69
CA MET A 37 6.22 -0.37 6.25
C MET A 37 5.45 -1.66 5.92
N LEU A 38 5.86 -2.78 6.51
CA LEU A 38 5.19 -4.06 6.29
C LEU A 38 3.72 -3.99 6.69
N MET A 39 3.45 -3.45 7.88
CA MET A 39 2.09 -3.35 8.39
C MET A 39 1.23 -2.46 7.49
N SER A 40 1.69 -1.25 7.20
CA SER A 40 0.90 -0.33 6.38
C SER A 40 0.72 -0.84 4.96
N GLY A 41 1.78 -1.36 4.35
CA GLY A 41 1.72 -1.83 2.96
C GLY A 41 0.80 -3.03 2.77
N THR A 42 0.80 -3.97 3.72
CA THR A 42 -0.10 -5.13 3.66
C THR A 42 -1.53 -4.73 4.01
N TYR A 43 -1.71 -3.70 4.84
CA TYR A 43 -3.05 -3.20 5.18
C TYR A 43 -3.73 -2.51 4.01
N VAL A 44 -2.97 -2.01 3.03
CA VAL A 44 -3.57 -1.52 1.78
C VAL A 44 -4.40 -2.65 1.15
N ALA A 45 -3.79 -3.82 0.98
CA ALA A 45 -4.48 -4.97 0.40
C ALA A 45 -5.63 -5.44 1.28
N LYS A 46 -5.45 -5.42 2.61
CA LYS A 46 -6.50 -5.81 3.55
C LYS A 46 -7.76 -4.97 3.36
N HIS A 47 -7.61 -3.66 3.26
CA HIS A 47 -8.77 -2.77 3.16
C HIS A 47 -9.37 -2.74 1.77
N VAL A 48 -8.54 -2.85 0.72
CA VAL A 48 -9.07 -3.00 -0.64
C VAL A 48 -9.88 -4.30 -0.74
N LYS A 49 -9.39 -5.39 -0.15
CA LYS A 49 -10.15 -6.64 -0.11
C LYS A 49 -11.46 -6.46 0.66
N ALA A 50 -11.42 -5.79 1.82
CA ALA A 50 -12.62 -5.52 2.61
C ALA A 50 -13.64 -4.72 1.80
N ALA A 51 -13.18 -3.80 0.97
CA ALA A 51 -14.07 -3.04 0.08
C ALA A 51 -14.81 -3.97 -0.89
N THR A 52 -14.10 -4.96 -1.47
CA THR A 52 -14.70 -5.83 -2.47
C THR A 52 -15.75 -6.79 -1.90
N VAL A 53 -15.74 -7.03 -0.60
CA VAL A 53 -16.73 -7.89 0.06
C VAL A 53 -17.69 -7.08 0.92
N GLY A 54 -17.68 -5.76 0.79
CA GLY A 54 -18.58 -4.87 1.54
C GLY A 54 -20.04 -5.02 1.11
N GLU A 55 -20.94 -4.78 2.05
CA GLU A 55 -22.37 -4.98 1.85
C GLU A 55 -23.02 -3.89 1.01
N ASN A 56 -22.45 -2.68 0.99
CA ASN A 56 -23.06 -1.55 0.32
C ASN A 56 -21.99 -0.55 -0.13
N ARG A 57 -22.44 0.46 -0.88
CA ARG A 57 -21.57 1.48 -1.44
C ARG A 57 -20.81 2.28 -0.38
N SER A 58 -21.49 2.61 0.72
CA SER A 58 -20.87 3.37 1.81
C SER A 58 -19.71 2.59 2.42
N LYS A 59 -19.90 1.30 2.66
CA LYS A 59 -18.86 0.43 3.19
C LYS A 59 -17.70 0.27 2.20
N PHE A 60 -18.03 0.12 0.92
CA PHE A 60 -17.04 0.03 -0.13
C PHE A 60 -16.13 1.28 -0.16
N SER A 61 -16.76 2.45 -0.18
CA SER A 61 -16.03 3.72 -0.22
C SER A 61 -15.18 3.92 1.03
N SER A 62 -15.73 3.61 2.20
CA SER A 62 -15.03 3.74 3.48
C SER A 62 -13.78 2.86 3.53
N GLU A 63 -13.91 1.60 3.12
CA GLU A 63 -12.78 0.67 3.13
C GLU A 63 -11.71 1.07 2.10
N MET A 64 -12.15 1.54 0.94
CA MET A 64 -11.21 2.01 -0.08
C MET A 64 -10.43 3.24 0.41
N PHE A 65 -11.11 4.14 1.12
CA PHE A 65 -10.46 5.31 1.72
C PHE A 65 -9.41 4.91 2.77
N LYS A 66 -9.71 3.88 3.59
CA LYS A 66 -8.72 3.34 4.53
C LYS A 66 -7.52 2.77 3.79
N GLY A 67 -7.75 2.09 2.68
CA GLY A 67 -6.65 1.60 1.82
C GLY A 67 -5.76 2.74 1.36
N MET A 68 -6.35 3.86 0.97
CA MET A 68 -5.60 5.05 0.57
C MET A 68 -4.77 5.60 1.73
N GLN A 69 -5.36 5.66 2.93
CA GLN A 69 -4.64 6.15 4.11
C GLN A 69 -3.41 5.28 4.43
N PHE A 70 -3.55 3.95 4.35
CA PHE A 70 -2.42 3.05 4.60
C PHE A 70 -1.37 3.13 3.50
N ALA A 71 -1.78 3.36 2.25
CA ALA A 71 -0.81 3.58 1.17
C ALA A 71 -0.02 4.88 1.40
N SER A 72 -0.69 5.91 1.89
CA SER A 72 -0.04 7.17 2.26
C SER A 72 0.94 6.97 3.41
N ASP A 73 0.57 6.17 4.43
CA ASP A 73 1.50 5.83 5.51
C ASP A 73 2.72 5.10 4.98
N THR A 74 2.51 4.17 4.05
CA THR A 74 3.61 3.40 3.45
C THR A 74 4.57 4.33 2.72
N GLU A 75 4.05 5.34 2.03
CA GLU A 75 4.88 6.33 1.35
C GLU A 75 5.83 7.02 2.33
N LEU A 76 5.34 7.36 3.52
CA LEU A 76 6.17 7.97 4.55
C LEU A 76 7.30 7.04 4.98
N TRP A 77 6.97 5.77 5.26
CA TRP A 77 8.00 4.81 5.70
C TRP A 77 9.05 4.57 4.63
N LEU A 78 8.64 4.48 3.36
CA LEU A 78 9.58 4.31 2.24
C LEU A 78 10.51 5.51 2.12
N PHE A 79 9.96 6.72 2.27
CA PHE A 79 10.76 7.94 2.23
C PHE A 79 11.81 7.96 3.35
N LEU A 80 11.40 7.59 4.58
CA LEU A 80 12.32 7.57 5.71
C LEU A 80 13.41 6.49 5.53
N LEU A 81 13.04 5.33 4.97
CA LEU A 81 14.02 4.28 4.67
C LEU A 81 15.05 4.74 3.65
N HIS A 82 14.62 5.53 2.66
CA HIS A 82 15.52 6.08 1.67
C HIS A 82 16.41 7.17 2.27
N GLU A 83 15.83 8.12 2.99
CA GLU A 83 16.59 9.22 3.59
C GLU A 83 17.55 8.71 4.67
N GLY A 84 17.21 7.63 5.34
CA GLY A 84 18.08 6.97 6.31
C GLY A 84 19.13 6.05 5.69
N GLU A 85 19.16 5.97 4.36
CA GLU A 85 20.18 5.25 3.59
C GLU A 85 20.06 3.71 3.64
N TRP A 86 18.91 3.18 4.04
CA TRP A 86 18.65 1.73 3.94
C TRP A 86 18.19 1.31 2.54
N LEU A 87 17.66 2.27 1.76
CA LEU A 87 17.28 2.04 0.37
C LEU A 87 18.06 3.02 -0.50
N ASP A 88 18.66 2.54 -1.60
CA ASP A 88 19.30 3.43 -2.55
C ASP A 88 18.22 4.09 -3.43
N GLN A 89 18.64 5.04 -4.27
CA GLN A 89 17.72 5.81 -5.10
C GLN A 89 16.92 4.92 -6.04
N LYS A 90 17.56 3.93 -6.65
CA LYS A 90 16.91 3.03 -7.60
C LYS A 90 15.86 2.16 -6.92
N GLN A 91 16.20 1.60 -5.76
CA GLN A 91 15.26 0.78 -4.99
C GLN A 91 14.07 1.61 -4.55
N TYR A 92 14.34 2.81 -4.05
CA TYR A 92 13.29 3.71 -3.59
C TYR A 92 12.35 4.11 -4.73
N ASP A 93 12.91 4.55 -5.85
CA ASP A 93 12.10 5.00 -6.99
C ASP A 93 11.18 3.89 -7.47
N SER A 94 11.69 2.66 -7.53
CA SER A 94 10.92 1.51 -8.03
C SER A 94 9.72 1.20 -7.15
N ILE A 95 9.93 1.09 -5.84
CA ILE A 95 8.81 0.74 -4.94
C ILE A 95 7.89 1.94 -4.70
N ASN A 96 8.43 3.16 -4.69
CA ASN A 96 7.62 4.35 -4.47
C ASN A 96 6.67 4.61 -5.64
N GLU A 97 7.08 4.28 -6.85
CA GLU A 97 6.21 4.39 -8.04
C GLU A 97 4.93 3.57 -7.83
N ASP A 98 5.08 2.32 -7.38
CA ASP A 98 3.93 1.46 -7.11
C ASP A 98 3.09 1.99 -5.94
N CYS A 99 3.75 2.54 -4.93
CA CYS A 99 3.05 3.10 -3.78
C CYS A 99 2.18 4.30 -4.18
N VAL A 100 2.74 5.20 -4.97
CA VAL A 100 2.01 6.37 -5.47
C VAL A 100 0.84 5.93 -6.36
N GLU A 101 1.03 4.91 -7.17
CA GLU A 101 -0.04 4.36 -7.98
C GLU A 101 -1.20 3.88 -7.09
N MET A 102 -0.88 3.19 -5.99
CA MET A 102 -1.91 2.71 -5.07
C MET A 102 -2.64 3.86 -4.37
N ILE A 103 -1.94 4.93 -4.00
CA ILE A 103 -2.56 6.11 -3.41
C ILE A 103 -3.58 6.70 -4.39
N ARG A 104 -3.15 6.92 -5.63
CA ARG A 104 -4.01 7.53 -6.66
C ARG A 104 -5.22 6.66 -6.98
N LEU A 105 -4.99 5.37 -7.14
CA LEU A 105 -6.05 4.43 -7.51
C LEU A 105 -7.11 4.34 -6.41
N THR A 106 -6.68 4.13 -5.16
CA THR A 106 -7.62 3.98 -4.04
C THR A 106 -8.34 5.29 -3.75
N ALA A 107 -7.64 6.43 -3.83
CA ALA A 107 -8.26 7.74 -3.63
C ALA A 107 -9.32 8.01 -4.70
N SER A 108 -9.00 7.72 -5.95
CA SER A 108 -9.92 7.93 -7.07
C SER A 108 -11.18 7.08 -6.93
N ILE A 109 -11.02 5.80 -6.59
CA ILE A 109 -12.17 4.89 -6.41
C ILE A 109 -13.02 5.34 -5.22
N ALA A 110 -12.40 5.67 -4.09
CA ALA A 110 -13.12 6.10 -2.90
C ALA A 110 -13.95 7.36 -3.18
N LYS A 111 -13.33 8.33 -3.86
CA LYS A 111 -14.00 9.59 -4.19
C LYS A 111 -15.16 9.36 -5.15
N THR A 112 -14.94 8.64 -6.23
CA THR A 112 -15.97 8.37 -7.23
C THR A 112 -17.16 7.66 -6.60
N THR A 113 -16.90 6.68 -5.75
CA THR A 113 -17.95 5.91 -5.10
C THR A 113 -18.74 6.74 -4.11
N SER A 114 -18.06 7.61 -3.33
CA SER A 114 -18.77 8.44 -2.35
C SER A 114 -19.61 9.54 -2.99
N ASP A 115 -19.24 9.97 -4.20
CA ASP A 115 -19.97 11.02 -4.94
C ASP A 115 -21.25 10.48 -5.61
N GLU A 116 -21.34 9.15 -5.74
CA GLU A 116 -22.54 8.53 -6.31
C GLU A 116 -23.66 8.43 -5.27
#